data_4bea900797b601912676e115c6bc513e
#
_entry.id   4bea900797b601912676e115c6bc513e
#
_cell.length_a   1.000
_cell.length_b   1.000
_cell.length_c   1.000
_cell.angle_alpha   90.00
_cell.angle_beta   90.00
_cell.angle_gamma   90.00
#
_symmetry.space_group_name_H-M   'P 1'
#
loop_
_entity.id
_entity.type
_entity.pdbx_description
1 polymer ?
#
loop_
_entity_poly.entity_id
_entity_poly.type
_entity_poly.pdbx_seq_one_letter_code
_entity_poly.pdbx_strand_id
1 'polypeptide(L)'
;MIIETKRLFLREMDENDFDALYEVLADADIMQHYPYTFDESRVRNWIQRNIERYRILGFGLWAVCLKETGEMIGDCGITLQLIDGQIKPEIGYHIRADKQRNGYAKEAAIAVRDWTFNNTPFQIVYSYMKYTNEPSVKTAISYGCKQVDEYKDDENEITKVFAISKDQWADLIRQLLEGDL
;
A
#
# COMPACT_ATOMS: atom_id res chain seq x y z
N MET A 1 0.90 -4.47 15.69
CA MET A 1 0.23 -5.62 15.00
C MET A 1 1.20 -6.20 14.02
N ILE A 2 1.18 -7.51 13.78
CA ILE A 2 2.06 -8.15 12.80
C ILE A 2 1.19 -8.89 11.78
N ILE A 3 1.41 -8.59 10.50
CA ILE A 3 0.91 -9.36 9.38
C ILE A 3 2.08 -10.16 8.84
N GLU A 4 1.92 -11.46 8.65
CA GLU A 4 2.97 -12.33 8.13
C GLU A 4 2.59 -12.94 6.79
N THR A 5 3.59 -13.06 5.91
CA THR A 5 3.50 -13.70 4.59
C THR A 5 4.58 -14.78 4.44
N LYS A 6 4.79 -15.28 3.23
CA LYS A 6 5.85 -16.24 2.96
C LYS A 6 7.26 -15.65 3.20
N ARG A 7 7.51 -14.41 2.73
CA ARG A 7 8.84 -13.79 2.74
C ARG A 7 8.92 -12.55 3.61
N LEU A 8 7.75 -11.96 3.97
CA LEU A 8 7.65 -10.67 4.63
C LEU A 8 6.97 -10.79 5.99
N PHE A 9 7.26 -9.82 6.85
CA PHE A 9 6.37 -9.45 7.94
C PHE A 9 6.14 -7.94 7.95
N LEU A 10 4.93 -7.54 8.30
CA LEU A 10 4.53 -6.14 8.40
C LEU A 10 4.27 -5.83 9.88
N ARG A 11 4.87 -4.76 10.37
CA ARG A 11 4.72 -4.27 11.75
C ARG A 11 4.44 -2.79 11.79
N GLU A 12 3.96 -2.29 12.89
CA GLU A 12 3.89 -0.86 13.12
C GLU A 12 5.29 -0.24 13.00
N MET A 13 5.36 0.95 12.40
CA MET A 13 6.58 1.74 12.35
C MET A 13 6.81 2.42 13.68
N ASP A 14 8.07 2.67 14.00
CA ASP A 14 8.49 3.55 15.07
C ASP A 14 9.57 4.54 14.59
N GLU A 15 10.06 5.39 15.48
CA GLU A 15 11.04 6.42 15.13
C GLU A 15 12.40 5.87 14.67
N ASN A 16 12.72 4.61 15.00
CA ASN A 16 13.96 3.96 14.58
C ASN A 16 13.92 3.53 13.11
N ASP A 17 12.75 3.54 12.48
CA ASP A 17 12.58 3.21 11.07
C ASP A 17 12.96 4.36 10.12
N PHE A 18 13.33 5.53 10.68
CA PHE A 18 13.58 6.72 9.89
C PHE A 18 14.58 6.49 8.76
N ASP A 19 15.76 5.95 9.06
CA ASP A 19 16.83 5.78 8.07
C ASP A 19 16.39 4.87 6.92
N ALA A 20 15.79 3.73 7.24
CA ALA A 20 15.30 2.78 6.24
C ALA A 20 14.16 3.37 5.39
N LEU A 21 13.24 4.12 6.02
CA LEU A 21 12.13 4.75 5.29
C LEU A 21 12.61 5.95 4.46
N TYR A 22 13.62 6.69 4.94
CA TYR A 22 14.21 7.79 4.19
C TYR A 22 14.85 7.31 2.89
N GLU A 23 15.55 6.17 2.88
CA GLU A 23 16.07 5.54 1.65
C GLU A 23 14.97 5.23 0.62
N VAL A 24 13.74 4.98 1.06
CA VAL A 24 12.59 4.73 0.18
C VAL A 24 11.95 6.03 -0.31
N LEU A 25 11.56 6.90 0.63
CA LEU A 25 10.74 8.07 0.31
C LEU A 25 11.54 9.25 -0.24
N ALA A 26 12.84 9.35 0.05
CA ALA A 26 13.71 10.38 -0.52
C ALA A 26 14.27 10.01 -1.91
N ASP A 27 14.05 8.78 -2.36
CA ASP A 27 14.44 8.34 -3.71
C ASP A 27 13.51 8.97 -4.77
N ALA A 28 14.09 9.81 -5.63
CA ALA A 28 13.34 10.55 -6.64
C ALA A 28 12.68 9.63 -7.69
N ASP A 29 13.28 8.47 -8.00
CA ASP A 29 12.73 7.53 -8.97
C ASP A 29 11.53 6.77 -8.39
N ILE A 30 11.56 6.46 -7.09
CA ILE A 30 10.42 5.84 -6.38
C ILE A 30 9.27 6.85 -6.29
N MET A 31 9.59 8.09 -5.93
CA MET A 31 8.60 9.12 -5.62
C MET A 31 8.29 10.05 -6.81
N GLN A 32 8.70 9.70 -8.04
CA GLN A 32 8.54 10.51 -9.26
C GLN A 32 7.07 10.87 -9.60
N HIS A 33 6.12 10.12 -9.05
CA HIS A 33 4.68 10.36 -9.25
C HIS A 33 4.06 11.26 -8.18
N TYR A 34 4.85 11.68 -7.17
CA TYR A 34 4.40 12.63 -6.16
C TYR A 34 4.73 14.07 -6.59
N PRO A 35 3.87 15.05 -6.27
CA PRO A 35 4.08 16.45 -6.68
C PRO A 35 5.15 17.18 -5.86
N TYR A 36 5.83 16.49 -4.94
CA TYR A 36 6.83 17.05 -4.02
C TYR A 36 7.89 16.02 -3.65
N THR A 37 9.05 16.50 -3.19
CA THR A 37 10.13 15.65 -2.68
C THR A 37 9.97 15.39 -1.18
N PHE A 38 10.49 14.28 -0.72
CA PHE A 38 10.51 13.89 0.69
C PHE A 38 11.88 14.24 1.31
N ASP A 39 11.91 15.32 2.06
CA ASP A 39 13.03 15.66 2.96
C ASP A 39 12.89 14.92 4.30
N GLU A 40 13.88 15.07 5.18
CA GLU A 40 13.87 14.44 6.51
C GLU A 40 12.61 14.79 7.32
N SER A 41 12.17 16.06 7.28
CA SER A 41 10.99 16.51 8.01
C SER A 41 9.72 15.80 7.54
N ARG A 42 9.56 15.65 6.22
CA ARG A 42 8.42 14.93 5.65
C ARG A 42 8.42 13.45 6.01
N VAL A 43 9.59 12.80 6.00
CA VAL A 43 9.70 11.39 6.38
C VAL A 43 9.41 11.20 7.87
N ARG A 44 9.91 12.07 8.75
CA ARG A 44 9.55 12.04 10.19
C ARG A 44 8.05 12.23 10.40
N ASN A 45 7.46 13.20 9.71
CA ASN A 45 6.01 13.42 9.76
C ASN A 45 5.21 12.22 9.21
N TRP A 46 5.73 11.52 8.21
CA TRP A 46 5.12 10.30 7.69
C TRP A 46 5.04 9.20 8.74
N ILE A 47 6.15 8.95 9.45
CA ILE A 47 6.21 7.99 10.56
C ILE A 47 5.22 8.40 11.66
N GLN A 48 5.26 9.66 12.14
CA GLN A 48 4.39 10.15 13.19
C GLN A 48 2.90 10.02 12.85
N ARG A 49 2.53 10.38 11.62
CA ARG A 49 1.13 10.20 11.15
C ARG A 49 0.69 8.73 11.17
N ASN A 50 1.57 7.80 10.84
CA ASN A 50 1.24 6.38 10.89
C ASN A 50 1.15 5.88 12.34
N ILE A 51 2.03 6.31 13.24
CA ILE A 51 1.93 6.02 14.68
C ILE A 51 0.57 6.52 15.25
N GLU A 52 0.16 7.74 14.89
CA GLU A 52 -1.14 8.27 15.28
C GLU A 52 -2.30 7.46 14.68
N ARG A 53 -2.22 7.06 13.42
CA ARG A 53 -3.23 6.20 12.76
C ARG A 53 -3.39 4.88 13.48
N TYR A 54 -2.30 4.20 13.86
CA TYR A 54 -2.37 2.96 14.62
C TYR A 54 -3.11 3.16 15.94
N ARG A 55 -2.81 4.25 16.65
CA ARG A 55 -3.46 4.55 17.95
C ARG A 55 -4.95 4.87 17.82
N ILE A 56 -5.36 5.58 16.78
CA ILE A 56 -6.74 6.11 16.63
C ILE A 56 -7.60 5.13 15.83
N LEU A 57 -7.07 4.56 14.74
CA LEU A 57 -7.81 3.77 13.76
C LEU A 57 -7.51 2.26 13.88
N GLY A 58 -6.41 1.88 14.52
CA GLY A 58 -5.93 0.50 14.57
C GLY A 58 -5.24 0.03 13.29
N PHE A 59 -5.04 0.91 12.31
CA PHE A 59 -4.36 0.62 11.06
C PHE A 59 -3.64 1.86 10.50
N GLY A 60 -2.77 1.65 9.52
CA GLY A 60 -1.98 2.67 8.83
C GLY A 60 -1.07 1.99 7.81
N LEU A 61 -0.03 2.68 7.34
CA LEU A 61 1.04 2.04 6.59
C LEU A 61 2.01 1.38 7.57
N TRP A 62 2.24 0.10 7.41
CA TRP A 62 3.16 -0.70 8.22
C TRP A 62 4.53 -0.81 7.55
N ALA A 63 5.58 -0.93 8.34
CA ALA A 63 6.91 -1.28 7.87
C ALA A 63 6.88 -2.66 7.23
N VAL A 64 7.35 -2.78 5.99
CA VAL A 64 7.53 -4.05 5.28
C VAL A 64 8.95 -4.54 5.51
N CYS A 65 9.09 -5.66 6.20
CA CYS A 65 10.37 -6.23 6.56
C CYS A 65 10.57 -7.61 5.95
N LEU A 66 11.80 -7.92 5.54
CA LEU A 66 12.18 -9.25 5.08
C LEU A 66 12.29 -10.21 6.28
N LYS A 67 11.66 -11.38 6.21
CA LYS A 67 11.77 -12.41 7.26
C LYS A 67 13.19 -12.92 7.45
N GLU A 68 13.94 -13.02 6.36
CA GLU A 68 15.29 -13.58 6.36
C GLU A 68 16.29 -12.71 7.14
N THR A 69 16.19 -11.39 7.01
CA THR A 69 17.19 -10.45 7.54
C THR A 69 16.66 -9.52 8.62
N GLY A 70 15.35 -9.38 8.73
CA GLY A 70 14.70 -8.33 9.53
C GLY A 70 14.76 -6.93 8.89
N GLU A 71 15.39 -6.80 7.72
CA GLU A 71 15.58 -5.52 7.02
C GLU A 71 14.25 -4.92 6.60
N MET A 72 14.01 -3.66 6.95
CA MET A 72 12.89 -2.89 6.41
C MET A 72 13.20 -2.47 4.97
N ILE A 73 12.30 -2.80 4.06
CA ILE A 73 12.44 -2.56 2.61
C ILE A 73 11.39 -1.60 2.04
N GLY A 74 10.52 -1.07 2.88
CA GLY A 74 9.47 -0.17 2.47
C GLY A 74 8.31 -0.11 3.43
N ASP A 75 7.19 0.41 2.96
CA ASP A 75 5.93 0.40 3.69
C ASP A 75 4.78 -0.14 2.83
N CYS A 76 3.75 -0.67 3.51
CA CYS A 76 2.50 -1.07 2.89
C CYS A 76 1.39 -1.10 3.95
N GLY A 77 0.21 -0.66 3.59
CA GLY A 77 -0.91 -0.68 4.53
C GLY A 77 -2.17 -0.07 3.99
N ILE A 78 -3.11 0.20 4.90
CA ILE A 78 -4.38 0.81 4.56
C ILE A 78 -4.48 2.20 5.19
N THR A 79 -4.92 3.18 4.39
CA THR A 79 -5.16 4.55 4.84
C THR A 79 -6.52 5.04 4.35
N LEU A 80 -7.00 6.14 4.93
CA LEU A 80 -8.18 6.84 4.44
C LEU A 80 -7.73 8.00 3.56
N GLN A 81 -8.11 7.98 2.29
CA GLN A 81 -7.73 8.97 1.29
C GLN A 81 -8.95 9.65 0.68
N LEU A 82 -8.77 10.91 0.28
CA LEU A 82 -9.77 11.62 -0.50
C LEU A 82 -9.60 11.24 -1.97
N ILE A 83 -10.51 10.43 -2.49
CA ILE A 83 -10.51 9.94 -3.87
C ILE A 83 -11.82 10.40 -4.51
N ASP A 84 -11.73 11.25 -5.53
CA ASP A 84 -12.88 11.85 -6.20
C ASP A 84 -13.90 12.46 -5.18
N GLY A 85 -13.40 13.32 -4.29
CA GLY A 85 -14.22 14.00 -3.29
C GLY A 85 -14.82 13.14 -2.17
N GLN A 86 -14.47 11.85 -2.11
CA GLN A 86 -14.96 10.90 -1.11
C GLN A 86 -13.81 10.29 -0.30
N ILE A 87 -14.02 10.13 1.01
CA ILE A 87 -13.05 9.39 1.85
C ILE A 87 -13.22 7.90 1.60
N LYS A 88 -12.16 7.26 1.08
CA LYS A 88 -12.12 5.84 0.72
C LYS A 88 -10.94 5.15 1.38
N PRO A 89 -11.08 3.89 1.83
CA PRO A 89 -9.96 3.08 2.31
C PRO A 89 -9.06 2.67 1.14
N GLU A 90 -7.79 3.07 1.22
CA GLU A 90 -6.80 2.89 0.14
C GLU A 90 -5.64 2.02 0.61
N ILE A 91 -5.26 1.05 -0.21
CA ILE A 91 -4.03 0.27 -0.02
C ILE A 91 -2.89 0.97 -0.75
N GLY A 92 -1.96 1.52 0.05
CA GLY A 92 -0.73 2.16 -0.42
C GLY A 92 0.51 1.30 -0.15
N TYR A 93 1.54 1.48 -0.97
CA TYR A 93 2.81 0.76 -0.82
C TYR A 93 3.96 1.51 -1.48
N HIS A 94 5.14 1.44 -0.85
CA HIS A 94 6.42 1.87 -1.40
C HIS A 94 7.47 0.81 -1.10
N ILE A 95 8.27 0.44 -2.09
CA ILE A 95 9.34 -0.55 -1.94
C ILE A 95 10.64 0.07 -2.45
N ARG A 96 11.70 -0.06 -1.67
CA ARG A 96 13.04 0.42 -1.97
C ARG A 96 13.51 -0.08 -3.35
N ALA A 97 14.20 0.76 -4.11
CA ALA A 97 14.54 0.54 -5.52
C ALA A 97 15.26 -0.80 -5.77
N ASP A 98 16.25 -1.14 -4.93
CA ASP A 98 17.00 -2.41 -5.03
C ASP A 98 16.18 -3.68 -4.72
N LYS A 99 15.02 -3.51 -4.11
CA LYS A 99 14.09 -4.60 -3.76
C LYS A 99 12.88 -4.69 -4.68
N GLN A 100 12.72 -3.74 -5.61
CA GLN A 100 11.62 -3.78 -6.58
C GLN A 100 11.75 -4.97 -7.55
N ARG A 101 10.67 -5.26 -8.27
CA ARG A 101 10.56 -6.36 -9.25
C ARG A 101 10.78 -7.78 -8.69
N ASN A 102 10.84 -7.92 -7.36
CA ASN A 102 10.89 -9.21 -6.66
C ASN A 102 9.50 -9.70 -6.20
N GLY A 103 8.45 -8.95 -6.50
CA GLY A 103 7.07 -9.26 -6.13
C GLY A 103 6.70 -8.92 -4.68
N TYR A 104 7.55 -8.19 -3.95
CA TYR A 104 7.30 -7.82 -2.55
C TYR A 104 6.09 -6.89 -2.39
N ALA A 105 5.92 -5.89 -3.26
CA ALA A 105 4.74 -5.02 -3.23
C ALA A 105 3.45 -5.82 -3.40
N LYS A 106 3.39 -6.75 -4.35
CA LYS A 106 2.25 -7.66 -4.55
C LYS A 106 1.98 -8.50 -3.31
N GLU A 107 3.02 -9.12 -2.73
CA GLU A 107 2.89 -9.99 -1.57
C GLU A 107 2.38 -9.22 -0.34
N ALA A 108 2.92 -8.03 -0.09
CA ALA A 108 2.47 -7.14 0.97
C ALA A 108 1.02 -6.66 0.75
N ALA A 109 0.68 -6.21 -0.47
CA ALA A 109 -0.66 -5.71 -0.79
C ALA A 109 -1.74 -6.80 -0.68
N ILE A 110 -1.45 -8.05 -1.09
CA ILE A 110 -2.33 -9.20 -0.87
C ILE A 110 -2.59 -9.38 0.64
N ALA A 111 -1.55 -9.39 1.45
CA ALA A 111 -1.66 -9.59 2.89
C ALA A 111 -2.44 -8.45 3.57
N VAL A 112 -2.21 -7.20 3.16
CA VAL A 112 -2.95 -6.03 3.65
C VAL A 112 -4.42 -6.09 3.23
N ARG A 113 -4.73 -6.44 1.98
CA ARG A 113 -6.11 -6.65 1.51
C ARG A 113 -6.83 -7.70 2.35
N ASP A 114 -6.21 -8.86 2.55
CA ASP A 114 -6.80 -9.97 3.29
C ASP A 114 -6.99 -9.61 4.77
N TRP A 115 -6.01 -8.94 5.36
CA TRP A 115 -6.13 -8.39 6.72
C TRP A 115 -7.28 -7.39 6.81
N THR A 116 -7.40 -6.48 5.85
CA THR A 116 -8.43 -5.44 5.85
C THR A 116 -9.82 -6.04 5.83
N PHE A 117 -10.12 -6.97 4.94
CA PHE A 117 -11.44 -7.59 4.85
C PHE A 117 -11.78 -8.48 6.04
N ASN A 118 -10.77 -9.02 6.73
CA ASN A 118 -10.99 -9.84 7.93
C ASN A 118 -11.12 -9.03 9.23
N ASN A 119 -10.50 -7.83 9.30
CA ASN A 119 -10.36 -7.11 10.57
C ASN A 119 -11.05 -5.74 10.59
N THR A 120 -11.63 -5.29 9.48
CA THR A 120 -12.32 -4.00 9.39
C THR A 120 -13.72 -4.15 8.79
N PRO A 121 -14.62 -3.17 8.97
CA PRO A 121 -15.94 -3.20 8.36
C PRO A 121 -15.94 -2.79 6.87
N PHE A 122 -14.80 -2.48 6.27
CA PHE A 122 -14.73 -2.01 4.89
C PHE A 122 -15.24 -3.08 3.91
N GLN A 123 -16.12 -2.67 3.02
CA GLN A 123 -16.70 -3.53 1.98
C GLN A 123 -15.97 -3.41 0.64
N ILE A 124 -15.20 -2.35 0.46
CA ILE A 124 -14.41 -2.09 -0.75
C ILE A 124 -13.09 -1.49 -0.29
N VAL A 125 -11.99 -1.90 -0.92
CA VAL A 125 -10.68 -1.25 -0.82
C VAL A 125 -10.27 -0.73 -2.18
N TYR A 126 -9.54 0.37 -2.17
CA TYR A 126 -9.14 1.11 -3.36
C TYR A 126 -7.62 1.18 -3.48
N SER A 127 -7.14 1.43 -4.67
CA SER A 127 -5.84 2.00 -5.01
C SER A 127 -6.05 3.05 -6.06
N TYR A 128 -5.36 4.16 -5.95
CA TYR A 128 -5.40 5.20 -6.97
C TYR A 128 -3.99 5.66 -7.32
N MET A 129 -3.78 6.06 -8.55
CA MET A 129 -2.47 6.47 -9.02
C MET A 129 -2.56 7.33 -10.26
N LYS A 130 -1.52 8.12 -10.49
CA LYS A 130 -1.32 8.83 -11.76
C LYS A 130 -1.38 7.84 -12.94
N TYR A 131 -2.02 8.21 -14.02
CA TYR A 131 -2.22 7.35 -15.21
C TYR A 131 -0.93 6.78 -15.80
N THR A 132 0.21 7.46 -15.61
CA THR A 132 1.54 7.01 -16.07
C THR A 132 2.23 6.04 -15.11
N ASN A 133 1.69 5.82 -13.89
CA ASN A 133 2.28 4.92 -12.91
C ASN A 133 1.91 3.45 -13.18
N GLU A 134 2.42 2.92 -14.30
CA GLU A 134 2.18 1.53 -14.69
C GLU A 134 2.60 0.48 -13.65
N PRO A 135 3.71 0.63 -12.90
CA PRO A 135 4.06 -0.32 -11.85
C PRO A 135 2.96 -0.45 -10.78
N SER A 136 2.39 0.67 -10.33
CA SER A 136 1.28 0.65 -9.36
C SER A 136 0.01 0.06 -9.96
N VAL A 137 -0.31 0.36 -11.22
CA VAL A 137 -1.44 -0.27 -11.94
C VAL A 137 -1.29 -1.80 -11.96
N LYS A 138 -0.12 -2.30 -12.36
CA LYS A 138 0.16 -3.75 -12.39
C LYS A 138 0.06 -4.39 -11.01
N THR A 139 0.54 -3.69 -9.98
CA THR A 139 0.43 -4.17 -8.60
C THR A 139 -1.03 -4.22 -8.16
N ALA A 140 -1.82 -3.17 -8.38
CA ALA A 140 -3.26 -3.14 -8.04
C ALA A 140 -4.03 -4.29 -8.70
N ILE A 141 -3.82 -4.52 -9.99
CA ILE A 141 -4.42 -5.66 -10.71
C ILE A 141 -3.97 -6.99 -10.10
N SER A 142 -2.69 -7.11 -9.72
CA SER A 142 -2.12 -8.37 -9.23
C SER A 142 -2.66 -8.85 -7.89
N TYR A 143 -3.26 -7.96 -7.08
CA TYR A 143 -3.96 -8.35 -5.85
C TYR A 143 -5.49 -8.33 -5.97
N GLY A 144 -6.00 -8.30 -7.21
CA GLY A 144 -7.40 -8.54 -7.54
C GLY A 144 -8.23 -7.29 -7.83
N CYS A 145 -7.64 -6.09 -7.81
CA CYS A 145 -8.38 -4.88 -8.17
C CYS A 145 -8.67 -4.80 -9.66
N LYS A 146 -9.79 -4.16 -9.99
CA LYS A 146 -10.16 -3.77 -11.35
C LYS A 146 -10.27 -2.26 -11.41
N GLN A 147 -9.99 -1.67 -12.57
CA GLN A 147 -10.23 -0.24 -12.77
C GLN A 147 -11.75 0.02 -12.69
N VAL A 148 -12.11 0.95 -11.83
CA VAL A 148 -13.53 1.30 -11.58
C VAL A 148 -13.83 2.74 -11.94
N ASP A 149 -12.81 3.59 -12.00
CA ASP A 149 -12.98 5.01 -12.30
C ASP A 149 -11.70 5.62 -12.89
N GLU A 150 -11.87 6.80 -13.50
CA GLU A 150 -10.79 7.66 -13.99
C GLU A 150 -11.30 9.10 -14.00
N TYR A 151 -10.54 10.02 -13.40
CA TYR A 151 -10.92 11.44 -13.39
C TYR A 151 -9.70 12.34 -13.57
N LYS A 152 -9.96 13.58 -14.01
CA LYS A 152 -8.94 14.63 -14.10
C LYS A 152 -8.77 15.34 -12.77
N ASP A 153 -7.55 15.57 -12.37
CA ASP A 153 -7.19 16.37 -11.20
C ASP A 153 -5.90 17.16 -11.43
N ASP A 154 -5.65 18.14 -10.57
CA ASP A 154 -4.49 19.03 -10.69
C ASP A 154 -3.16 18.36 -10.27
N GLU A 155 -3.22 17.29 -9.49
CA GLU A 155 -2.00 16.60 -9.01
C GLU A 155 -1.46 15.62 -10.04
N ASN A 156 -2.34 14.82 -10.64
CA ASN A 156 -1.97 13.69 -11.49
C ASN A 156 -2.27 13.92 -12.97
N GLU A 157 -2.92 15.03 -13.34
CA GLU A 157 -3.55 15.25 -14.65
C GLU A 157 -4.73 14.30 -14.86
N ILE A 158 -4.49 13.00 -14.76
CA ILE A 158 -5.48 11.93 -14.78
C ILE A 158 -5.13 10.95 -13.66
N THR A 159 -6.08 10.73 -12.77
CA THR A 159 -6.03 9.71 -11.74
C THR A 159 -6.86 8.51 -12.15
N LYS A 160 -6.24 7.33 -12.14
CA LYS A 160 -6.92 6.03 -12.30
C LYS A 160 -7.25 5.46 -10.94
N VAL A 161 -8.47 4.97 -10.78
CA VAL A 161 -8.96 4.35 -9.55
C VAL A 161 -9.23 2.87 -9.78
N PHE A 162 -8.64 2.05 -8.93
CA PHE A 162 -8.83 0.60 -8.91
C PHE A 162 -9.49 0.21 -7.60
N ALA A 163 -10.31 -0.85 -7.62
CA ALA A 163 -10.98 -1.33 -6.43
C ALA A 163 -11.20 -2.84 -6.48
N ILE A 164 -11.36 -3.43 -5.29
CA ILE A 164 -11.87 -4.78 -5.09
C ILE A 164 -12.88 -4.75 -3.93
N SER A 165 -14.05 -5.35 -4.12
CA SER A 165 -15.05 -5.53 -3.06
C SER A 165 -14.75 -6.79 -2.24
N LYS A 166 -15.34 -6.84 -1.03
CA LYS A 166 -15.24 -8.00 -0.14
C LYS A 166 -15.83 -9.26 -0.79
N ASP A 167 -16.90 -9.14 -1.57
CA ASP A 167 -17.50 -10.27 -2.30
C ASP A 167 -16.56 -10.80 -3.39
N GLN A 168 -15.97 -9.89 -4.18
CA GLN A 168 -14.97 -10.26 -5.19
C GLN A 168 -13.74 -10.93 -4.57
N TRP A 169 -13.29 -10.43 -3.41
CA TRP A 169 -12.23 -11.06 -2.64
C TRP A 169 -12.61 -12.47 -2.17
N ALA A 170 -13.81 -12.65 -1.63
CA ALA A 170 -14.29 -13.97 -1.19
C ALA A 170 -14.34 -14.98 -2.34
N ASP A 171 -14.79 -14.55 -3.52
CA ASP A 171 -14.80 -15.38 -4.72
C ASP A 171 -13.38 -15.74 -5.17
N LEU A 172 -12.44 -14.77 -5.15
CA LEU A 172 -11.03 -15.02 -5.47
C LEU A 172 -10.40 -16.05 -4.52
N ILE A 173 -10.66 -15.94 -3.21
CA ILE A 173 -10.15 -16.92 -2.23
C ILE A 173 -10.74 -18.31 -2.47
N ARG A 174 -12.03 -18.39 -2.79
CA ARG A 174 -12.69 -19.67 -3.10
C ARG A 174 -12.05 -20.34 -4.33
N GLN A 175 -11.84 -19.62 -5.42
CA GLN A 175 -11.19 -20.12 -6.63
C GLN A 175 -9.78 -20.64 -6.37
N LEU A 176 -8.99 -19.91 -5.54
CA LEU A 176 -7.65 -20.35 -5.14
C LEU A 176 -7.66 -21.64 -4.31
N LEU A 177 -8.68 -21.85 -3.47
CA LEU A 177 -8.82 -23.06 -2.66
C LEU A 177 -9.32 -24.26 -3.46
N GLU A 178 -10.15 -24.04 -4.46
CA GLU A 178 -10.69 -25.06 -5.35
C GLU A 178 -9.70 -25.48 -6.46
N GLY A 179 -8.59 -24.75 -6.61
CA GLY A 179 -7.52 -25.05 -7.57
C GLY A 179 -7.82 -24.61 -9.00
N ASP A 180 -8.75 -23.69 -9.19
CA ASP A 180 -9.20 -23.19 -10.50
C ASP A 180 -8.35 -22.00 -11.04
N LEU A 181 -7.22 -21.66 -10.37
CA LEU A 181 -6.29 -20.58 -10.77
C LEU A 181 -4.85 -21.04 -10.76
#